data_a8b880be033a527ecb717fe71eef0dc0
#
_entry.id   a8b880be033a527ecb717fe71eef0dc0
#
_cell.length_a   1.000
_cell.length_b   1.000
_cell.length_c   1.000
_cell.angle_alpha   90.00
_cell.angle_beta   90.00
_cell.angle_gamma   90.00
#
_symmetry.space_group_name_H-M   'P 1'
#
loop_
_entity.id
_entity.type
_entity.pdbx_description
1 polymer ?
#
loop_
_entity_poly.entity_id
_entity_poly.type
_entity_poly.pdbx_seq_one_letter_code
_entity_poly.pdbx_strand_id
1 'polypeptide(L)'
;MRYTIRHFDLPLLTFEANMDSADTDLHIIKVYEENRSFLPLNLTVSEDGVERWLRHRAIPKNRAYVDALLSKVGLSLNRPLGIIAANKGLSLNDCFWVDAEGSGDTFEKVNLYDNRFSQVLAAIAFTGYGSSIRTSLASCPEFSTNGMLPKCWRRQNGKIYLYKGGTSGFSNLGFEPYSELYAYQVAQVMGMNAIRYTLTKDLKKTLCSKCELFTSKEYSYIPIGQLVPKGGIKAIFAYYQTLGQNFVDALEDMLVFDAIICNTDRHYGNFGVLVDNKTNTIAAPAPLFDHGNSLFSLGGTDLWDNQKAFDEYARTLLPLAYDDFFAAAKSAMKPRHRAMLHMLLDFHFDRRATRYNLPPNRLKMIEKEVQRRARVLLG
;
A
#
# COMPACT_ATOMS: atom_id res chain seq x y z
N MET A 1 8.28 -28.50 -13.01
CA MET A 1 9.45 -27.63 -13.27
C MET A 1 9.97 -27.12 -11.94
N ARG A 2 11.29 -26.94 -11.80
CA ARG A 2 11.89 -26.49 -10.55
C ARG A 2 12.06 -24.98 -10.53
N TYR A 3 11.87 -24.40 -9.35
CA TYR A 3 11.99 -22.99 -9.08
C TYR A 3 12.73 -22.77 -7.76
N THR A 4 13.50 -21.70 -7.67
CA THR A 4 14.22 -21.33 -6.45
C THR A 4 13.79 -19.94 -5.98
N ILE A 5 13.29 -19.82 -4.76
CA ILE A 5 13.12 -18.53 -4.09
C ILE A 5 14.51 -18.01 -3.74
N ARG A 6 14.79 -16.77 -4.15
CA ARG A 6 16.04 -16.08 -3.90
C ARG A 6 15.82 -14.77 -3.16
N HIS A 7 16.80 -14.38 -2.36
CA HIS A 7 16.97 -13.02 -1.86
C HIS A 7 18.20 -12.42 -2.51
N PHE A 8 18.02 -11.39 -3.35
CA PHE A 8 19.03 -11.04 -4.36
C PHE A 8 19.42 -12.29 -5.16
N ASP A 9 20.70 -12.63 -5.22
CA ASP A 9 21.15 -13.86 -5.87
C ASP A 9 21.35 -15.05 -4.91
N LEU A 10 21.07 -14.86 -3.61
CA LEU A 10 21.20 -15.88 -2.58
C LEU A 10 20.05 -16.90 -2.68
N PRO A 11 20.28 -18.20 -2.93
CA PRO A 11 19.23 -19.21 -2.96
C PRO A 11 18.75 -19.54 -1.55
N LEU A 12 17.42 -19.63 -1.36
CA LEU A 12 16.79 -19.84 -0.05
C LEU A 12 16.03 -21.17 0.04
N LEU A 13 15.21 -21.45 -0.97
CA LEU A 13 14.36 -22.63 -1.01
C LEU A 13 14.07 -22.99 -2.47
N THR A 14 14.28 -24.27 -2.82
CA THR A 14 13.90 -24.82 -4.13
C THR A 14 12.65 -25.68 -4.00
N PHE A 15 11.71 -25.47 -4.89
CA PHE A 15 10.46 -26.23 -4.97
C PHE A 15 10.17 -26.64 -6.41
N GLU A 16 9.38 -27.68 -6.55
CA GLU A 16 8.85 -28.14 -7.83
C GLU A 16 7.37 -27.80 -7.90
N ALA A 17 6.91 -27.24 -9.01
CA ALA A 17 5.51 -26.93 -9.24
C ALA A 17 5.17 -26.86 -10.73
N ASN A 18 3.88 -27.08 -11.04
CA ASN A 18 3.32 -26.74 -12.33
C ASN A 18 2.67 -25.36 -12.26
N MET A 19 3.39 -24.33 -12.69
CA MET A 19 2.92 -22.94 -12.65
C MET A 19 1.76 -22.65 -13.63
N ASP A 20 1.53 -23.51 -14.60
CA ASP A 20 0.44 -23.37 -15.59
C ASP A 20 -0.86 -24.05 -15.14
N SER A 21 -0.83 -24.85 -14.07
CA SER A 21 -2.00 -25.54 -13.53
C SER A 21 -2.88 -24.57 -12.70
N ALA A 22 -4.19 -24.83 -12.70
CA ALA A 22 -5.11 -24.20 -11.76
C ALA A 22 -4.99 -24.83 -10.36
N ASP A 23 -4.66 -26.12 -10.31
CA ASP A 23 -4.40 -26.86 -9.09
C ASP A 23 -2.92 -26.77 -8.75
N THR A 24 -2.63 -26.37 -7.52
CA THR A 24 -1.27 -26.18 -7.04
C THR A 24 -0.75 -27.51 -6.50
N ASP A 25 0.07 -28.18 -7.29
CA ASP A 25 0.88 -29.31 -6.85
C ASP A 25 2.31 -28.78 -6.65
N LEU A 26 2.63 -28.37 -5.40
CA LEU A 26 3.91 -27.77 -5.04
C LEU A 26 4.62 -28.66 -4.02
N HIS A 27 5.85 -29.06 -4.35
CA HIS A 27 6.70 -29.86 -3.48
C HIS A 27 8.01 -29.15 -3.18
N ILE A 28 8.36 -29.01 -1.88
CA ILE A 28 9.65 -28.49 -1.45
C ILE A 28 10.73 -29.55 -1.69
N ILE A 29 11.73 -29.22 -2.52
CA ILE A 29 12.86 -30.10 -2.86
C ILE A 29 14.04 -29.87 -1.92
N LYS A 30 14.35 -28.60 -1.61
CA LYS A 30 15.51 -28.24 -0.80
C LYS A 30 15.29 -26.91 -0.07
N VAL A 31 15.69 -26.85 1.20
CA VAL A 31 15.91 -25.62 1.94
C VAL A 31 17.42 -25.43 2.09
N TYR A 32 17.92 -24.24 1.79
CA TYR A 32 19.33 -23.88 1.96
C TYR A 32 19.55 -23.44 3.40
N GLU A 33 19.88 -24.38 4.29
CA GLU A 33 19.98 -24.15 5.73
C GLU A 33 21.03 -23.10 6.09
N GLU A 34 22.10 -23.00 5.31
CA GLU A 34 23.15 -21.98 5.43
C GLU A 34 22.60 -20.56 5.21
N ASN A 35 21.49 -20.41 4.50
CA ASN A 35 20.86 -19.14 4.17
C ASN A 35 19.51 -18.95 4.89
N ARG A 36 19.17 -19.81 5.84
CA ARG A 36 17.86 -19.86 6.50
C ARG A 36 17.45 -18.53 7.15
N SER A 37 18.40 -17.76 7.68
CA SER A 37 18.17 -16.43 8.26
C SER A 37 17.66 -15.39 7.24
N PHE A 38 17.84 -15.63 5.95
CA PHE A 38 17.37 -14.78 4.86
C PHE A 38 16.02 -15.20 4.27
N LEU A 39 15.39 -16.25 4.78
CA LEU A 39 14.01 -16.58 4.36
C LEU A 39 13.09 -15.39 4.66
N PRO A 40 12.08 -15.13 3.80
CA PRO A 40 11.11 -14.07 4.06
C PRO A 40 10.48 -14.24 5.44
N LEU A 41 10.46 -13.18 6.26
CA LEU A 41 9.95 -13.23 7.65
C LEU A 41 8.47 -13.64 7.75
N ASN A 42 7.73 -13.49 6.67
CA ASN A 42 6.32 -13.89 6.50
C ASN A 42 6.14 -15.24 5.78
N LEU A 43 7.22 -16.00 5.55
CA LEU A 43 7.18 -17.32 4.93
C LEU A 43 7.22 -18.42 5.98
N THR A 44 6.23 -19.29 5.99
CA THR A 44 6.30 -20.59 6.70
C THR A 44 6.90 -21.63 5.76
N VAL A 45 7.93 -22.34 6.22
CA VAL A 45 8.58 -23.40 5.45
C VAL A 45 7.71 -24.67 5.48
N SER A 46 6.70 -24.68 4.62
CA SER A 46 5.81 -25.79 4.31
C SER A 46 5.25 -25.57 2.90
N GLU A 47 4.75 -26.58 2.24
CA GLU A 47 4.17 -26.47 0.90
C GLU A 47 3.05 -25.44 0.86
N ASP A 48 2.08 -25.51 1.78
CA ASP A 48 1.03 -24.51 1.95
C ASP A 48 1.57 -23.09 2.26
N GLY A 49 2.66 -23.01 3.02
CA GLY A 49 3.29 -21.74 3.37
C GLY A 49 3.95 -21.07 2.18
N VAL A 50 4.67 -21.85 1.36
CA VAL A 50 5.30 -21.38 0.12
C VAL A 50 4.23 -20.98 -0.89
N GLU A 51 3.19 -21.80 -1.08
CA GLU A 51 2.08 -21.47 -1.98
C GLU A 51 1.38 -20.15 -1.56
N ARG A 52 1.07 -20.00 -0.28
CA ARG A 52 0.45 -18.78 0.26
C ARG A 52 1.36 -17.56 0.04
N TRP A 53 2.65 -17.70 0.28
CA TRP A 53 3.61 -16.61 0.05
C TRP A 53 3.67 -16.21 -1.42
N LEU A 54 3.70 -17.18 -2.34
CA LEU A 54 3.64 -16.94 -3.79
C LEU A 54 2.34 -16.23 -4.18
N ARG A 55 1.19 -16.69 -3.71
CA ARG A 55 -0.12 -16.07 -4.02
C ARG A 55 -0.20 -14.61 -3.57
N HIS A 56 0.42 -14.24 -2.45
CA HIS A 56 0.49 -12.84 -2.01
C HIS A 56 1.34 -11.95 -2.93
N ARG A 57 2.10 -12.54 -3.82
CA ARG A 57 2.93 -11.82 -4.81
C ARG A 57 2.24 -11.66 -6.18
N ALA A 58 1.06 -12.18 -6.33
CA ALA A 58 0.26 -11.99 -7.54
C ALA A 58 -0.72 -10.82 -7.36
N ILE A 59 -1.05 -10.17 -8.46
CA ILE A 59 -2.04 -9.08 -8.49
C ILE A 59 -3.40 -9.57 -7.97
N PRO A 60 -4.08 -8.81 -7.08
CA PRO A 60 -5.36 -9.23 -6.53
C PRO A 60 -6.50 -9.15 -7.55
N LYS A 61 -7.47 -10.06 -7.43
CA LYS A 61 -8.62 -10.18 -8.35
C LYS A 61 -9.49 -8.92 -8.42
N ASN A 62 -9.59 -8.16 -7.35
CA ASN A 62 -10.42 -6.96 -7.22
C ASN A 62 -9.73 -5.67 -7.67
N ARG A 63 -8.52 -5.75 -8.22
CA ARG A 63 -7.83 -4.57 -8.75
C ARG A 63 -8.51 -4.08 -10.02
N ALA A 64 -8.63 -2.75 -10.17
CA ALA A 64 -9.11 -2.13 -11.40
C ALA A 64 -8.30 -2.60 -12.62
N TYR A 65 -9.02 -2.92 -13.69
CA TYR A 65 -8.45 -3.31 -15.00
C TYR A 65 -7.55 -4.55 -15.01
N VAL A 66 -7.65 -5.40 -13.99
CA VAL A 66 -6.80 -6.61 -13.87
C VAL A 66 -6.94 -7.55 -15.07
N ASP A 67 -8.17 -7.77 -15.55
CA ASP A 67 -8.40 -8.66 -16.70
C ASP A 67 -7.80 -8.09 -17.99
N ALA A 68 -7.94 -6.77 -18.21
CA ALA A 68 -7.34 -6.09 -19.35
C ALA A 68 -5.79 -6.14 -19.29
N LEU A 69 -5.22 -6.03 -18.09
CA LEU A 69 -3.78 -6.11 -17.87
C LEU A 69 -3.24 -7.51 -18.14
N LEU A 70 -3.87 -8.54 -17.58
CA LEU A 70 -3.41 -9.93 -17.70
C LEU A 70 -3.64 -10.49 -19.10
N SER A 71 -4.80 -10.24 -19.71
CA SER A 71 -5.09 -10.70 -21.07
C SER A 71 -4.13 -10.12 -22.11
N LYS A 72 -3.60 -8.93 -21.88
CA LYS A 72 -2.62 -8.29 -22.76
C LYS A 72 -1.34 -9.10 -22.93
N VAL A 73 -0.96 -9.86 -21.93
CA VAL A 73 0.24 -10.70 -21.90
C VAL A 73 -0.08 -12.21 -21.93
N GLY A 74 -1.34 -12.57 -22.13
CA GLY A 74 -1.78 -13.97 -22.20
C GLY A 74 -1.90 -14.66 -20.85
N LEU A 75 -1.98 -13.90 -19.76
CA LEU A 75 -2.14 -14.41 -18.40
C LEU A 75 -3.61 -14.37 -17.95
N SER A 76 -3.94 -15.11 -16.87
CA SER A 76 -5.28 -15.19 -16.30
C SER A 76 -5.24 -15.26 -14.78
N LEU A 77 -6.24 -14.66 -14.12
CA LEU A 77 -6.45 -14.77 -12.67
C LEU A 77 -6.73 -16.19 -12.19
N ASN A 78 -7.18 -17.07 -13.10
CA ASN A 78 -7.44 -18.47 -12.78
C ASN A 78 -6.13 -19.29 -12.63
N ARG A 79 -4.99 -18.70 -13.03
CA ARG A 79 -3.65 -19.29 -12.94
C ARG A 79 -2.69 -18.34 -12.22
N PRO A 80 -2.85 -18.14 -10.91
CA PRO A 80 -2.04 -17.16 -10.16
C PRO A 80 -0.55 -17.49 -10.19
N LEU A 81 -0.17 -18.77 -10.20
CA LEU A 81 1.22 -19.17 -10.31
C LEU A 81 1.80 -18.87 -11.69
N GLY A 82 1.00 -18.87 -12.75
CA GLY A 82 1.43 -18.43 -14.09
C GLY A 82 1.81 -16.94 -14.10
N ILE A 83 1.12 -16.11 -13.29
CA ILE A 83 1.50 -14.70 -13.09
C ILE A 83 2.85 -14.61 -12.39
N ILE A 84 3.08 -15.46 -11.37
CA ILE A 84 4.36 -15.53 -10.66
C ILE A 84 5.49 -15.95 -11.59
N ALA A 85 5.29 -17.00 -12.39
CA ALA A 85 6.29 -17.47 -13.35
C ALA A 85 6.66 -16.36 -14.35
N ALA A 86 5.64 -15.66 -14.88
CA ALA A 86 5.84 -14.58 -15.86
C ALA A 86 6.57 -13.36 -15.28
N ASN A 87 6.24 -12.95 -14.06
CA ASN A 87 6.84 -11.79 -13.38
C ASN A 87 7.98 -12.18 -12.43
N LYS A 88 8.37 -13.47 -12.41
CA LYS A 88 9.39 -14.01 -11.49
C LYS A 88 9.08 -13.74 -10.01
N GLY A 89 7.83 -13.57 -9.66
CA GLY A 89 7.38 -13.17 -8.31
C GLY A 89 7.96 -11.85 -7.82
N LEU A 90 8.49 -11.00 -8.68
CA LEU A 90 9.09 -9.72 -8.31
C LEU A 90 8.05 -8.73 -7.75
N SER A 91 8.47 -7.96 -6.75
CA SER A 91 7.68 -6.90 -6.13
C SER A 91 8.54 -5.68 -5.85
N LEU A 92 7.92 -4.50 -5.84
CA LEU A 92 8.56 -3.28 -5.31
C LEU A 92 8.52 -3.20 -3.77
N ASN A 93 7.98 -4.21 -3.10
CA ASN A 93 7.98 -4.26 -1.64
C ASN A 93 9.27 -4.87 -1.06
N ASP A 94 10.03 -5.64 -1.85
CA ASP A 94 11.18 -6.39 -1.35
C ASP A 94 12.16 -6.81 -2.45
N CYS A 95 13.21 -7.56 -2.07
CA CYS A 95 14.25 -8.08 -2.96
C CYS A 95 14.18 -9.60 -3.16
N PHE A 96 13.02 -10.21 -2.89
CA PHE A 96 12.79 -11.63 -3.16
C PHE A 96 12.26 -11.84 -4.58
N TRP A 97 12.62 -12.97 -5.18
CA TRP A 97 12.12 -13.38 -6.48
C TRP A 97 12.18 -14.89 -6.68
N VAL A 98 11.56 -15.37 -7.75
CA VAL A 98 11.45 -16.78 -8.10
C VAL A 98 12.22 -17.03 -9.38
N ASP A 99 13.30 -17.77 -9.27
CA ASP A 99 14.19 -18.15 -10.36
C ASP A 99 13.79 -19.52 -10.92
N ALA A 100 13.51 -19.61 -12.22
CA ALA A 100 13.26 -20.88 -12.88
C ALA A 100 14.59 -21.59 -13.17
N GLU A 101 14.64 -22.90 -12.93
CA GLU A 101 15.84 -23.71 -13.20
C GLU A 101 16.32 -23.53 -14.65
N GLY A 102 17.59 -23.21 -14.80
CA GLY A 102 18.21 -23.02 -16.13
C GLY A 102 17.94 -21.65 -16.77
N SER A 103 17.31 -20.69 -16.07
CA SER A 103 17.01 -19.34 -16.60
C SER A 103 18.25 -18.52 -16.95
N GLY A 104 19.33 -18.68 -16.17
CA GLY A 104 20.54 -17.84 -16.27
C GLY A 104 20.33 -16.38 -15.86
N ASP A 105 19.23 -16.11 -15.14
CA ASP A 105 18.92 -14.77 -14.60
C ASP A 105 19.70 -14.47 -13.32
N THR A 106 19.93 -13.19 -13.09
CA THR A 106 20.45 -12.63 -11.83
C THR A 106 19.53 -11.53 -11.35
N PHE A 107 19.55 -11.22 -10.05
CA PHE A 107 18.74 -10.14 -9.50
C PHE A 107 19.00 -8.80 -10.21
N GLU A 108 20.25 -8.52 -10.55
CA GLU A 108 20.62 -7.29 -11.28
C GLU A 108 19.85 -7.16 -12.60
N LYS A 109 19.73 -8.28 -13.36
CA LYS A 109 19.05 -8.28 -14.66
C LYS A 109 17.53 -8.15 -14.58
N VAL A 110 16.92 -8.64 -13.48
CA VAL A 110 15.45 -8.78 -13.40
C VAL A 110 14.76 -7.84 -12.42
N ASN A 111 15.46 -7.30 -11.43
CA ASN A 111 14.85 -6.52 -10.35
C ASN A 111 14.05 -5.31 -10.84
N LEU A 112 13.04 -4.93 -10.07
CA LEU A 112 12.17 -3.78 -10.41
C LEU A 112 12.75 -2.43 -9.96
N TYR A 113 13.81 -2.41 -9.15
CA TYR A 113 14.41 -1.15 -8.66
C TYR A 113 15.29 -0.47 -9.69
N ASP A 114 16.00 -1.22 -10.53
CA ASP A 114 16.95 -0.69 -11.50
C ASP A 114 16.44 -0.77 -12.95
N ASN A 115 15.60 -1.77 -13.25
CA ASN A 115 15.15 -2.07 -14.60
C ASN A 115 13.93 -1.22 -15.03
N ARG A 116 13.75 -1.05 -16.33
CA ARG A 116 12.68 -0.24 -16.92
C ARG A 116 11.32 -0.93 -16.78
N PHE A 117 10.27 -0.15 -16.53
CA PHE A 117 8.88 -0.62 -16.54
C PHE A 117 8.27 -0.53 -17.93
N SER A 118 7.35 -1.45 -18.23
CA SER A 118 6.54 -1.37 -19.44
C SER A 118 5.55 -0.21 -19.35
N GLN A 119 5.74 0.81 -20.17
CA GLN A 119 4.80 1.94 -20.25
C GLN A 119 3.42 1.53 -20.76
N VAL A 120 3.35 0.51 -21.62
CA VAL A 120 2.09 -0.04 -22.12
C VAL A 120 1.30 -0.70 -20.99
N LEU A 121 1.94 -1.56 -20.19
CA LEU A 121 1.29 -2.21 -19.05
C LEU A 121 0.88 -1.20 -17.97
N ALA A 122 1.74 -0.21 -17.68
CA ALA A 122 1.39 0.89 -16.78
C ALA A 122 0.17 1.69 -17.27
N ALA A 123 0.06 1.96 -18.56
CA ALA A 123 -1.10 2.64 -19.14
C ALA A 123 -2.38 1.79 -19.01
N ILE A 124 -2.31 0.50 -19.28
CA ILE A 124 -3.46 -0.41 -19.12
C ILE A 124 -3.88 -0.49 -17.66
N ALA A 125 -2.94 -0.67 -16.74
CA ALA A 125 -3.18 -0.77 -15.31
C ALA A 125 -3.85 0.48 -14.71
N PHE A 126 -3.62 1.64 -15.31
CA PHE A 126 -4.21 2.90 -14.88
C PHE A 126 -5.51 3.26 -15.60
N THR A 127 -5.66 2.90 -16.88
CA THR A 127 -6.76 3.40 -17.72
C THR A 127 -7.68 2.31 -18.25
N GLY A 128 -7.33 1.04 -18.13
CA GLY A 128 -8.01 -0.10 -18.78
C GLY A 128 -7.78 -0.20 -20.30
N TYR A 129 -7.07 0.75 -20.90
CA TYR A 129 -6.87 0.78 -22.36
C TYR A 129 -5.39 0.75 -22.70
N GLY A 130 -5.05 -0.03 -23.68
CA GLY A 130 -3.69 -0.15 -24.22
C GLY A 130 -3.67 -0.11 -25.74
N SER A 131 -2.47 -0.02 -26.32
CA SER A 131 -2.22 -0.18 -27.74
C SER A 131 -2.66 -1.59 -28.19
N SER A 132 -3.10 -1.73 -29.44
CA SER A 132 -3.39 -3.03 -30.07
C SER A 132 -2.14 -3.90 -30.24
N ILE A 133 -0.94 -3.34 -30.13
CA ILE A 133 0.33 -4.04 -30.25
C ILE A 133 0.50 -4.99 -29.06
N ARG A 134 0.77 -6.28 -29.34
CA ARG A 134 1.15 -7.24 -28.31
C ARG A 134 2.46 -6.80 -27.66
N THR A 135 2.48 -6.79 -26.34
CA THR A 135 3.67 -6.48 -25.55
C THR A 135 4.31 -7.81 -25.13
N SER A 136 5.62 -7.94 -25.29
CA SER A 136 6.34 -9.08 -24.73
C SER A 136 6.18 -9.13 -23.20
N LEU A 137 6.17 -10.32 -22.64
CA LEU A 137 6.26 -10.57 -21.21
C LEU A 137 7.56 -9.92 -20.69
N ALA A 138 7.44 -8.79 -20.04
CA ALA A 138 8.52 -8.15 -19.30
C ALA A 138 8.11 -8.07 -17.85
N SER A 139 9.05 -8.25 -16.93
CA SER A 139 8.81 -8.04 -15.51
C SER A 139 8.23 -6.64 -15.28
N CYS A 140 7.12 -6.55 -14.56
CA CYS A 140 6.40 -5.31 -14.41
C CYS A 140 5.82 -5.24 -12.98
N PRO A 141 6.01 -4.13 -12.25
CA PRO A 141 5.49 -4.00 -10.89
C PRO A 141 3.97 -4.09 -10.82
N GLU A 142 3.27 -3.88 -11.93
CA GLU A 142 1.81 -3.95 -12.02
C GLU A 142 1.25 -5.32 -11.67
N PHE A 143 2.01 -6.39 -11.90
CA PHE A 143 1.59 -7.79 -11.62
C PHE A 143 1.63 -8.18 -10.14
N SER A 144 2.24 -7.36 -9.29
CA SER A 144 2.33 -7.59 -7.83
C SER A 144 1.80 -6.43 -6.99
N THR A 145 1.24 -5.39 -7.63
CA THR A 145 0.75 -4.20 -6.92
C THR A 145 -0.66 -4.42 -6.37
N ASN A 146 -0.82 -4.28 -5.06
CA ASN A 146 -2.07 -4.43 -4.33
C ASN A 146 -3.00 -3.22 -4.42
N GLY A 147 -4.26 -3.38 -3.95
CA GLY A 147 -5.29 -2.36 -3.81
C GLY A 147 -6.19 -2.23 -5.04
N MET A 148 -7.43 -1.77 -4.84
CA MET A 148 -8.51 -1.81 -5.83
C MET A 148 -8.45 -0.70 -6.87
N LEU A 149 -8.02 0.51 -6.50
CA LEU A 149 -8.09 1.69 -7.37
C LEU A 149 -7.15 1.59 -8.59
N PRO A 150 -7.48 2.30 -9.69
CA PRO A 150 -6.57 2.46 -10.82
C PRO A 150 -5.23 3.01 -10.36
N LYS A 151 -4.15 2.33 -10.67
CA LYS A 151 -2.80 2.77 -10.27
C LYS A 151 -1.74 2.21 -11.19
N CYS A 152 -0.62 2.94 -11.29
CA CYS A 152 0.55 2.46 -12.02
C CYS A 152 1.84 3.04 -11.44
N TRP A 153 2.93 2.32 -11.68
CA TRP A 153 4.26 2.75 -11.33
C TRP A 153 4.97 3.40 -12.51
N ARG A 154 5.72 4.46 -12.26
CA ARG A 154 6.53 5.15 -13.27
C ARG A 154 7.86 5.58 -12.70
N ARG A 155 8.89 5.56 -13.58
CA ARG A 155 10.19 6.16 -13.29
C ARG A 155 10.21 7.60 -13.79
N GLN A 156 10.71 8.49 -12.96
CA GLN A 156 10.90 9.89 -13.29
C GLN A 156 12.15 10.43 -12.55
N ASN A 157 13.11 10.96 -13.29
CA ASN A 157 14.35 11.53 -12.72
C ASN A 157 15.08 10.58 -11.76
N GLY A 158 15.22 9.30 -12.13
CA GLY A 158 15.90 8.29 -11.32
C GLY A 158 15.08 7.71 -10.16
N LYS A 159 13.90 8.27 -9.86
CA LYS A 159 13.02 7.84 -8.78
C LYS A 159 11.82 7.05 -9.31
N ILE A 160 11.24 6.22 -8.45
CA ILE A 160 10.04 5.44 -8.73
C ILE A 160 8.85 6.08 -8.03
N TYR A 161 7.76 6.29 -8.76
CA TYR A 161 6.54 6.91 -8.24
C TYR A 161 5.32 6.05 -8.51
N LEU A 162 4.45 5.94 -7.51
CA LEU A 162 3.09 5.43 -7.66
C LEU A 162 2.17 6.58 -8.07
N TYR A 163 1.42 6.37 -9.15
CA TYR A 163 0.29 7.19 -9.58
C TYR A 163 -0.98 6.43 -9.24
N LYS A 164 -1.88 7.04 -8.46
CA LYS A 164 -3.11 6.43 -7.97
C LYS A 164 -4.30 7.32 -8.31
N GLY A 165 -5.23 6.78 -9.10
CA GLY A 165 -6.49 7.44 -9.46
C GLY A 165 -7.53 7.28 -8.36
N GLY A 166 -8.69 7.89 -8.56
CA GLY A 166 -9.86 7.71 -7.72
C GLY A 166 -10.86 6.73 -8.33
N THR A 167 -11.88 6.41 -7.56
CA THR A 167 -13.03 5.62 -8.01
C THR A 167 -13.76 6.36 -9.13
N SER A 168 -14.28 5.64 -10.10
CA SER A 168 -15.05 6.19 -11.23
C SER A 168 -16.48 5.64 -11.25
N GLY A 169 -17.38 6.35 -11.93
CA GLY A 169 -18.75 5.87 -12.19
C GLY A 169 -19.86 6.78 -11.67
N PHE A 170 -19.63 7.56 -10.62
CA PHE A 170 -20.61 8.49 -10.05
C PHE A 170 -20.00 9.86 -9.76
N SER A 171 -20.82 10.90 -9.73
CA SER A 171 -20.38 12.29 -9.56
C SER A 171 -19.76 12.61 -8.20
N ASN A 172 -20.08 11.83 -7.17
CA ASN A 172 -19.57 11.97 -5.82
C ASN A 172 -18.32 11.12 -5.52
N LEU A 173 -17.75 10.45 -6.53
CA LEU A 173 -16.58 9.59 -6.42
C LEU A 173 -15.35 10.25 -7.05
N GLY A 174 -14.19 9.65 -6.86
CA GLY A 174 -12.94 10.10 -7.47
C GLY A 174 -12.16 11.13 -6.64
N PHE A 175 -12.54 11.33 -5.38
CA PHE A 175 -11.89 12.31 -4.50
C PHE A 175 -10.74 11.72 -3.67
N GLU A 176 -10.46 10.43 -3.76
CA GLU A 176 -9.37 9.75 -3.05
C GLU A 176 -8.00 10.41 -3.29
N PRO A 177 -7.63 10.85 -4.53
CA PRO A 177 -6.38 11.56 -4.72
C PRO A 177 -6.24 12.85 -3.90
N TYR A 178 -7.34 13.57 -3.69
CA TYR A 178 -7.36 14.76 -2.84
C TYR A 178 -7.15 14.39 -1.37
N SER A 179 -7.79 13.31 -0.90
CA SER A 179 -7.62 12.83 0.47
C SER A 179 -6.20 12.44 0.77
N GLU A 180 -5.48 11.81 -0.16
CA GLU A 180 -4.05 11.53 -0.02
C GLU A 180 -3.23 12.81 0.23
N LEU A 181 -3.43 13.86 -0.59
CA LEU A 181 -2.71 15.12 -0.43
C LEU A 181 -3.06 15.82 0.89
N TYR A 182 -4.36 15.95 1.18
CA TYR A 182 -4.81 16.72 2.34
C TYR A 182 -4.54 16.00 3.66
N ALA A 183 -4.63 14.66 3.69
CA ALA A 183 -4.19 13.88 4.85
C ALA A 183 -2.68 14.03 5.10
N TYR A 184 -1.87 14.06 4.04
CA TYR A 184 -0.45 14.35 4.16
C TYR A 184 -0.19 15.75 4.77
N GLN A 185 -0.97 16.78 4.41
CA GLN A 185 -0.83 18.12 5.03
C GLN A 185 -1.16 18.08 6.53
N VAL A 186 -2.19 17.34 6.94
CA VAL A 186 -2.49 17.11 8.37
C VAL A 186 -1.32 16.41 9.06
N ALA A 187 -0.80 15.34 8.44
CA ALA A 187 0.35 14.60 8.95
C ALA A 187 1.58 15.49 9.14
N GLN A 188 1.85 16.41 8.20
CA GLN A 188 2.96 17.37 8.29
C GLN A 188 2.82 18.30 9.51
N VAL A 189 1.63 18.85 9.74
CA VAL A 189 1.37 19.73 10.89
C VAL A 189 1.51 18.96 12.19
N MET A 190 1.09 17.70 12.23
CA MET A 190 1.25 16.83 13.39
C MET A 190 2.68 16.29 13.55
N GLY A 191 3.60 16.53 12.60
CA GLY A 191 4.96 15.97 12.64
C GLY A 191 5.04 14.45 12.48
N MET A 192 4.03 13.83 11.84
CA MET A 192 3.96 12.38 11.61
C MET A 192 4.91 11.92 10.52
N ASN A 193 5.47 10.72 10.68
CA ASN A 193 6.21 10.06 9.62
C ASN A 193 5.25 9.49 8.56
N ALA A 194 4.96 10.28 7.56
CA ALA A 194 4.02 9.94 6.49
C ALA A 194 4.61 10.17 5.09
N ILE A 195 4.17 9.37 4.13
CA ILE A 195 4.57 9.51 2.73
C ILE A 195 4.03 10.82 2.16
N ARG A 196 4.91 11.53 1.45
CA ARG A 196 4.53 12.77 0.76
C ARG A 196 3.71 12.48 -0.48
N TYR A 197 2.50 13.07 -0.54
CA TYR A 197 1.64 13.03 -1.71
C TYR A 197 1.58 14.39 -2.42
N THR A 198 1.44 14.33 -3.74
CA THR A 198 1.16 15.48 -4.60
C THR A 198 0.05 15.13 -5.57
N LEU A 199 -0.65 16.14 -6.11
CA LEU A 199 -1.63 15.95 -7.17
C LEU A 199 -1.05 16.23 -8.55
N THR A 200 -1.39 15.40 -9.51
CA THR A 200 -1.03 15.55 -10.91
C THR A 200 -2.12 15.01 -11.81
N LYS A 201 -1.95 15.14 -13.11
CA LYS A 201 -2.78 14.48 -14.11
C LYS A 201 -1.96 13.43 -14.85
N ASP A 202 -2.58 12.29 -15.11
CA ASP A 202 -2.00 11.21 -15.91
C ASP A 202 -2.05 11.51 -17.42
N LEU A 203 -1.66 10.54 -18.25
CA LEU A 203 -1.65 10.66 -19.73
C LEU A 203 -3.02 10.96 -20.34
N LYS A 204 -4.12 10.58 -19.69
CA LYS A 204 -5.50 10.88 -20.11
C LYS A 204 -6.07 12.15 -19.45
N LYS A 205 -5.22 12.95 -18.81
CA LYS A 205 -5.61 14.15 -18.06
C LYS A 205 -6.52 13.86 -16.85
N THR A 206 -6.61 12.60 -16.40
CA THR A 206 -7.32 12.22 -15.18
C THR A 206 -6.51 12.62 -13.97
N LEU A 207 -7.16 13.24 -12.98
CA LEU A 207 -6.52 13.61 -11.72
C LEU A 207 -6.10 12.35 -10.94
N CYS A 208 -4.88 12.39 -10.41
CA CYS A 208 -4.35 11.32 -9.57
C CYS A 208 -3.43 11.88 -8.48
N SER A 209 -3.30 11.14 -7.40
CA SER A 209 -2.22 11.34 -6.44
C SER A 209 -0.94 10.70 -6.95
N LYS A 210 0.19 11.27 -6.51
CA LYS A 210 1.53 10.80 -6.83
C LYS A 210 2.35 10.79 -5.56
N CYS A 211 2.97 9.66 -5.24
CA CYS A 211 3.94 9.52 -4.14
C CYS A 211 5.18 8.78 -4.59
N GLU A 212 6.30 9.05 -3.94
CA GLU A 212 7.56 8.33 -4.17
C GLU A 212 7.50 6.95 -3.49
N LEU A 213 8.14 5.96 -4.10
CA LEU A 213 8.33 4.64 -3.50
C LEU A 213 9.19 4.78 -2.24
N PHE A 214 8.75 4.19 -1.13
CA PHE A 214 9.45 4.25 0.16
C PHE A 214 10.31 3.01 0.47
N THR A 215 10.19 1.97 -0.35
CA THR A 215 11.07 0.79 -0.30
C THR A 215 12.25 0.97 -1.25
N SER A 216 13.28 0.17 -1.05
CA SER A 216 14.52 0.21 -1.86
C SER A 216 15.20 -1.17 -1.85
N LYS A 217 16.39 -1.24 -2.43
CA LYS A 217 17.26 -2.43 -2.28
C LYS A 217 17.82 -2.56 -0.85
N GLU A 218 17.81 -1.47 -0.06
CA GLU A 218 18.24 -1.48 1.34
C GLU A 218 17.10 -1.89 2.28
N TYR A 219 15.85 -1.44 2.00
CA TYR A 219 14.71 -1.64 2.88
C TYR A 219 13.50 -2.21 2.15
N SER A 220 13.03 -3.34 2.64
CA SER A 220 11.76 -3.98 2.23
C SER A 220 10.62 -3.55 3.13
N TYR A 221 9.38 -3.72 2.67
CA TYR A 221 8.15 -3.51 3.44
C TYR A 221 7.39 -4.80 3.64
N ILE A 222 7.00 -5.08 4.88
CA ILE A 222 6.07 -6.18 5.20
C ILE A 222 4.82 -5.60 5.87
N PRO A 223 3.62 -5.80 5.28
CA PRO A 223 2.36 -5.45 5.92
C PRO A 223 2.18 -6.20 7.24
N ILE A 224 1.65 -5.53 8.27
CA ILE A 224 1.51 -6.15 9.59
C ILE A 224 0.60 -7.38 9.57
N GLY A 225 -0.43 -7.41 8.70
CA GLY A 225 -1.31 -8.56 8.56
C GLY A 225 -0.63 -9.84 8.08
N GLN A 226 0.58 -9.75 7.51
CA GLN A 226 1.37 -10.90 7.12
C GLN A 226 2.27 -11.43 8.27
N LEU A 227 2.52 -10.62 9.29
CA LEU A 227 3.28 -10.99 10.49
C LEU A 227 2.35 -11.37 11.65
N VAL A 228 1.21 -10.68 11.77
CA VAL A 228 0.20 -10.90 12.82
C VAL A 228 -1.18 -11.11 12.16
N PRO A 229 -1.44 -12.28 11.58
CA PRO A 229 -2.66 -12.52 10.80
C PRO A 229 -3.93 -12.69 11.65
N LYS A 230 -3.80 -12.84 12.97
CA LYS A 230 -4.92 -13.10 13.91
C LYS A 230 -4.78 -12.28 15.18
N GLY A 231 -5.90 -12.06 15.89
CA GLY A 231 -5.93 -11.41 17.20
C GLY A 231 -6.13 -9.89 17.18
N GLY A 232 -6.31 -9.29 16.00
CA GLY A 232 -6.68 -7.88 15.85
C GLY A 232 -5.63 -6.91 16.36
N ILE A 233 -6.06 -5.67 16.61
CA ILE A 233 -5.18 -4.56 17.02
C ILE A 233 -4.43 -4.85 18.33
N LYS A 234 -5.03 -5.61 19.25
CA LYS A 234 -4.40 -5.99 20.53
C LYS A 234 -3.18 -6.89 20.31
N ALA A 235 -3.29 -7.87 19.41
CA ALA A 235 -2.15 -8.74 19.08
C ALA A 235 -1.05 -7.96 18.37
N ILE A 236 -1.40 -6.98 17.54
CA ILE A 236 -0.44 -6.09 16.88
C ILE A 236 0.29 -5.23 17.91
N PHE A 237 -0.38 -4.65 18.91
CA PHE A 237 0.26 -3.96 20.01
C PHE A 237 1.25 -4.84 20.75
N ALA A 238 0.84 -6.06 21.13
CA ALA A 238 1.72 -7.01 21.81
C ALA A 238 2.96 -7.36 20.96
N TYR A 239 2.76 -7.58 19.65
CA TYR A 239 3.86 -7.82 18.72
C TYR A 239 4.81 -6.62 18.62
N TYR A 240 4.28 -5.39 18.47
CA TYR A 240 5.10 -4.18 18.39
C TYR A 240 5.88 -3.91 19.68
N GLN A 241 5.33 -4.26 20.86
CA GLN A 241 6.07 -4.20 22.13
C GLN A 241 7.31 -5.08 22.13
N THR A 242 7.29 -6.24 21.44
CA THR A 242 8.49 -7.10 21.31
C THR A 242 9.56 -6.50 20.39
N LEU A 243 9.20 -5.58 19.50
CA LEU A 243 10.11 -4.92 18.57
C LEU A 243 10.74 -3.65 19.14
N GLY A 244 10.10 -3.02 20.14
CA GLY A 244 10.62 -1.83 20.82
C GLY A 244 9.64 -0.65 20.84
N GLN A 245 9.98 0.36 21.65
CA GLN A 245 9.10 1.49 21.93
C GLN A 245 8.76 2.32 20.68
N ASN A 246 9.69 2.49 19.75
CA ASN A 246 9.45 3.21 18.48
C ASN A 246 8.34 2.59 17.62
N PHE A 247 8.15 1.26 17.69
CA PHE A 247 7.05 0.59 17.00
C PHE A 247 5.71 0.84 17.69
N VAL A 248 5.70 0.79 19.01
CA VAL A 248 4.52 1.13 19.82
C VAL A 248 4.11 2.58 19.58
N ASP A 249 5.09 3.50 19.60
CA ASP A 249 4.85 4.92 19.34
C ASP A 249 4.24 5.16 17.96
N ALA A 250 4.75 4.48 16.92
CA ALA A 250 4.23 4.60 15.56
C ALA A 250 2.78 4.07 15.43
N LEU A 251 2.42 3.02 16.17
CA LEU A 251 1.04 2.50 16.20
C LEU A 251 0.10 3.46 16.93
N GLU A 252 0.53 4.02 18.07
CA GLU A 252 -0.22 5.04 18.82
C GLU A 252 -0.43 6.30 17.96
N ASP A 253 0.62 6.77 17.29
CA ASP A 253 0.57 7.91 16.37
C ASP A 253 -0.43 7.67 15.24
N MET A 254 -0.42 6.47 14.63
CA MET A 254 -1.37 6.07 13.58
C MET A 254 -2.82 6.14 14.07
N LEU A 255 -3.13 5.60 15.25
CA LEU A 255 -4.49 5.59 15.78
C LEU A 255 -5.01 7.01 16.04
N VAL A 256 -4.17 7.89 16.57
CA VAL A 256 -4.52 9.32 16.78
C VAL A 256 -4.70 10.03 15.44
N PHE A 257 -3.81 9.80 14.49
CA PHE A 257 -3.89 10.37 13.15
C PHE A 257 -5.14 9.92 12.39
N ASP A 258 -5.43 8.62 12.37
CA ASP A 258 -6.62 8.08 11.69
C ASP A 258 -7.92 8.62 12.31
N ALA A 259 -7.93 8.88 13.61
CA ALA A 259 -9.07 9.54 14.26
C ALA A 259 -9.25 10.99 13.80
N ILE A 260 -8.17 11.72 13.52
CA ILE A 260 -8.22 13.10 13.02
C ILE A 260 -8.70 13.15 11.58
N ILE A 261 -8.10 12.33 10.70
CA ILE A 261 -8.43 12.33 9.27
C ILE A 261 -9.65 11.47 8.91
N CYS A 262 -10.27 10.79 9.88
CA CYS A 262 -11.38 9.85 9.67
C CYS A 262 -11.06 8.81 8.60
N ASN A 263 -9.94 8.08 8.77
CA ASN A 263 -9.52 7.07 7.81
C ASN A 263 -10.30 5.77 7.98
N THR A 264 -11.27 5.54 7.11
CA THR A 264 -12.17 4.38 7.18
C THR A 264 -11.56 3.08 6.62
N ASP A 265 -10.37 3.14 6.01
CA ASP A 265 -9.77 2.00 5.29
C ASP A 265 -8.37 1.62 5.82
N ARG A 266 -8.06 1.89 7.10
CA ARG A 266 -6.84 1.41 7.73
C ARG A 266 -6.92 -0.09 7.97
N HIS A 267 -6.72 -0.90 6.95
CA HIS A 267 -6.60 -2.35 7.08
C HIS A 267 -5.14 -2.76 7.33
N TYR A 268 -4.92 -4.00 7.76
CA TYR A 268 -3.58 -4.52 8.14
C TYR A 268 -2.59 -4.66 6.96
N GLY A 269 -2.99 -4.28 5.77
CA GLY A 269 -2.13 -4.12 4.59
C GLY A 269 -1.53 -2.71 4.45
N ASN A 270 -2.12 -1.70 5.13
CA ASN A 270 -1.79 -0.28 4.98
C ASN A 270 -0.89 0.28 6.08
N PHE A 271 -0.32 -0.59 6.91
CA PHE A 271 0.76 -0.29 7.84
C PHE A 271 1.56 -1.56 8.15
N GLY A 272 2.77 -1.42 8.68
CA GLY A 272 3.65 -2.55 8.91
C GLY A 272 5.07 -2.11 9.25
N VAL A 273 6.03 -2.91 8.82
CA VAL A 273 7.44 -2.73 9.19
C VAL A 273 8.34 -2.61 7.97
N LEU A 274 9.46 -1.91 8.13
CA LEU A 274 10.59 -1.95 7.23
C LEU A 274 11.57 -3.01 7.70
N VAL A 275 12.10 -3.78 6.75
CA VAL A 275 13.11 -4.82 6.97
C VAL A 275 14.40 -4.40 6.28
N ASP A 276 15.50 -4.43 6.98
CA ASP A 276 16.83 -4.25 6.41
C ASP A 276 17.19 -5.49 5.56
N ASN A 277 17.36 -5.30 4.26
CA ASN A 277 17.62 -6.38 3.32
C ASN A 277 19.02 -7.00 3.46
N LYS A 278 19.97 -6.27 4.07
CA LYS A 278 21.32 -6.78 4.30
C LYS A 278 21.36 -7.80 5.43
N THR A 279 20.51 -7.63 6.43
CA THR A 279 20.46 -8.49 7.62
C THR A 279 19.20 -9.34 7.70
N ASN A 280 18.19 -9.03 6.88
CA ASN A 280 16.84 -9.60 6.92
C ASN A 280 16.19 -9.47 8.31
N THR A 281 16.39 -8.34 8.97
CA THR A 281 15.82 -8.03 10.30
C THR A 281 14.89 -6.82 10.24
N ILE A 282 13.89 -6.79 11.12
CA ILE A 282 12.97 -5.64 11.23
C ILE A 282 13.77 -4.44 11.76
N ALA A 283 13.77 -3.34 10.99
CA ALA A 283 14.58 -2.16 11.26
C ALA A 283 13.77 -1.00 11.84
N ALA A 284 12.55 -0.75 11.33
CA ALA A 284 11.73 0.40 11.71
C ALA A 284 10.25 0.17 11.41
N PRO A 285 9.32 0.93 12.03
CA PRO A 285 7.97 1.03 11.54
C PRO A 285 7.93 1.71 10.16
N ALA A 286 7.06 1.23 9.28
CA ALA A 286 6.86 1.85 7.97
C ALA A 286 6.21 3.25 8.12
N PRO A 287 6.50 4.20 7.24
CA PRO A 287 5.80 5.48 7.23
C PRO A 287 4.30 5.29 6.96
N LEU A 288 3.47 6.22 7.42
CA LEU A 288 2.03 6.20 7.15
C LEU A 288 1.76 6.48 5.66
N PHE A 289 0.89 5.70 5.05
CA PHE A 289 0.51 5.80 3.65
C PHE A 289 -0.92 5.31 3.41
N ASP A 290 -1.42 5.48 2.20
CA ASP A 290 -2.75 5.07 1.75
C ASP A 290 -3.89 5.71 2.57
N HIS A 291 -4.08 7.02 2.37
CA HIS A 291 -5.09 7.84 3.03
C HIS A 291 -6.27 8.18 2.10
N GLY A 292 -6.44 7.48 0.98
CA GLY A 292 -7.45 7.78 -0.03
C GLY A 292 -8.88 7.77 0.53
N ASN A 293 -9.19 6.84 1.43
CA ASN A 293 -10.49 6.72 2.09
C ASN A 293 -10.53 7.49 3.44
N SER A 294 -10.00 8.70 3.46
CA SER A 294 -10.04 9.61 4.60
C SER A 294 -10.70 10.94 4.22
N LEU A 295 -10.81 11.85 5.19
CA LEU A 295 -11.29 13.21 5.00
C LEU A 295 -12.61 13.28 4.19
N PHE A 296 -13.49 12.28 4.44
CA PHE A 296 -14.84 12.21 3.84
C PHE A 296 -14.82 12.16 2.30
N SER A 297 -13.86 11.42 1.72
CA SER A 297 -13.68 11.30 0.27
C SER A 297 -14.94 10.86 -0.47
N LEU A 298 -15.75 9.99 0.13
CA LEU A 298 -16.99 9.45 -0.44
C LEU A 298 -18.23 10.28 -0.12
N GLY A 299 -18.08 11.44 0.55
CA GLY A 299 -19.20 12.32 0.91
C GLY A 299 -19.91 12.89 -0.31
N GLY A 300 -21.23 12.80 -0.32
CA GLY A 300 -22.10 13.34 -1.36
C GLY A 300 -22.01 14.86 -1.52
N THR A 301 -22.45 15.38 -2.65
CA THR A 301 -22.37 16.82 -2.96
C THR A 301 -23.27 17.68 -2.06
N ASP A 302 -24.35 17.12 -1.54
CA ASP A 302 -25.34 17.73 -0.64
C ASP A 302 -24.80 17.98 0.79
N LEU A 303 -23.71 17.37 1.17
CA LEU A 303 -23.12 17.49 2.51
C LEU A 303 -22.41 18.85 2.72
N TRP A 304 -21.82 19.43 1.66
CA TRP A 304 -20.82 20.49 1.80
C TRP A 304 -21.36 21.86 2.10
N ASP A 305 -22.67 22.05 1.99
CA ASP A 305 -23.39 23.28 2.34
C ASP A 305 -24.41 23.05 3.49
N ASN A 306 -24.44 21.84 4.06
CA ASN A 306 -25.35 21.45 5.13
C ASN A 306 -24.60 20.83 6.31
N GLN A 307 -24.30 21.64 7.33
CA GLN A 307 -23.55 21.19 8.52
C GLN A 307 -24.24 20.01 9.24
N LYS A 308 -25.58 20.01 9.34
CA LYS A 308 -26.32 18.94 10.02
C LYS A 308 -26.17 17.62 9.29
N ALA A 309 -26.38 17.64 7.97
CA ALA A 309 -26.21 16.43 7.13
C ALA A 309 -24.76 15.91 7.16
N PHE A 310 -23.78 16.82 7.14
CA PHE A 310 -22.39 16.44 7.28
C PHE A 310 -22.10 15.78 8.64
N ASP A 311 -22.58 16.35 9.73
CA ASP A 311 -22.39 15.79 11.07
C ASP A 311 -23.04 14.42 11.23
N GLU A 312 -24.22 14.22 10.65
CA GLU A 312 -24.89 12.94 10.62
C GLU A 312 -24.08 11.92 9.82
N TYR A 313 -23.62 12.26 8.62
CA TYR A 313 -22.76 11.43 7.81
C TYR A 313 -21.45 11.07 8.51
N ALA A 314 -20.76 12.06 9.11
CA ALA A 314 -19.49 11.84 9.80
C ALA A 314 -19.59 10.85 10.97
N ARG A 315 -20.77 10.76 11.63
CA ARG A 315 -21.02 9.80 12.72
C ARG A 315 -21.22 8.37 12.22
N THR A 316 -21.58 8.16 10.95
CA THR A 316 -21.75 6.82 10.38
C THR A 316 -20.43 6.17 9.99
N LEU A 317 -19.35 6.94 9.91
CA LEU A 317 -18.07 6.44 9.48
C LEU A 317 -17.33 5.76 10.62
N LEU A 318 -16.93 4.51 10.38
CA LEU A 318 -16.21 3.68 11.34
C LEU A 318 -14.85 3.25 10.76
N PRO A 319 -13.84 3.02 11.60
CA PRO A 319 -12.57 2.43 11.16
C PRO A 319 -12.74 0.94 10.83
N LEU A 320 -11.94 0.44 9.89
CA LEU A 320 -12.00 -0.96 9.47
C LEU A 320 -11.28 -1.90 10.46
N ALA A 321 -10.20 -1.45 11.08
CA ALA A 321 -9.32 -2.31 11.89
C ALA A 321 -9.66 -2.36 13.38
N TYR A 322 -10.56 -1.49 13.85
CA TYR A 322 -10.96 -1.36 15.27
C TYR A 322 -12.35 -0.71 15.38
N ASP A 323 -12.97 -0.70 16.57
CA ASP A 323 -14.40 -0.43 16.71
C ASP A 323 -14.78 1.06 16.61
N ASP A 324 -13.94 1.98 17.13
CA ASP A 324 -14.25 3.42 17.21
C ASP A 324 -12.98 4.27 17.16
N PHE A 325 -13.02 5.34 16.35
CA PHE A 325 -11.90 6.25 16.15
C PHE A 325 -11.44 6.94 17.44
N PHE A 326 -12.38 7.52 18.18
CA PHE A 326 -12.05 8.31 19.36
C PHE A 326 -11.68 7.45 20.55
N ALA A 327 -12.34 6.30 20.72
CA ALA A 327 -12.01 5.35 21.77
C ALA A 327 -10.59 4.81 21.59
N ALA A 328 -10.24 4.38 20.38
CA ALA A 328 -8.91 3.89 20.06
C ALA A 328 -7.85 4.98 20.25
N ALA A 329 -8.08 6.19 19.70
CA ALA A 329 -7.17 7.31 19.84
C ALA A 329 -6.97 7.70 21.32
N LYS A 330 -8.04 7.83 22.10
CA LYS A 330 -7.95 8.17 23.54
C LYS A 330 -7.16 7.14 24.34
N SER A 331 -7.31 5.85 24.01
CA SER A 331 -6.55 4.78 24.67
C SER A 331 -5.05 4.82 24.32
N ALA A 332 -4.72 5.28 23.12
CA ALA A 332 -3.35 5.38 22.60
C ALA A 332 -2.66 6.71 22.94
N MET A 333 -3.42 7.76 23.32
CA MET A 333 -2.89 9.09 23.51
C MET A 333 -1.82 9.17 24.63
N LYS A 334 -0.75 9.89 24.30
CA LYS A 334 0.36 10.27 25.21
C LYS A 334 0.52 11.79 25.24
N PRO A 335 1.31 12.35 26.17
CA PRO A 335 1.54 13.79 26.23
C PRO A 335 1.99 14.41 24.90
N ARG A 336 2.80 13.69 24.09
CA ARG A 336 3.23 14.16 22.77
C ARG A 336 2.06 14.41 21.82
N HIS A 337 1.02 13.58 21.86
CA HIS A 337 -0.15 13.75 21.00
C HIS A 337 -0.95 15.00 21.34
N ARG A 338 -1.00 15.42 22.62
CA ARG A 338 -1.68 16.66 22.99
C ARG A 338 -1.04 17.87 22.31
N ALA A 339 0.30 17.93 22.28
CA ALA A 339 1.03 19.00 21.56
C ALA A 339 0.69 19.00 20.06
N MET A 340 0.69 17.82 19.42
CA MET A 340 0.33 17.67 18.00
C MET A 340 -1.11 18.13 17.72
N LEU A 341 -2.06 17.77 18.60
CA LEU A 341 -3.47 18.14 18.46
C LEU A 341 -3.70 19.64 18.66
N HIS A 342 -2.94 20.31 19.56
CA HIS A 342 -3.02 21.76 19.71
C HIS A 342 -2.67 22.49 18.42
N MET A 343 -1.74 21.99 17.61
CA MET A 343 -1.39 22.58 16.31
C MET A 343 -2.52 22.50 15.28
N LEU A 344 -3.52 21.64 15.51
CA LEU A 344 -4.68 21.48 14.63
C LEU A 344 -5.87 22.37 15.00
N LEU A 345 -5.85 23.08 16.12
CA LEU A 345 -7.00 23.89 16.58
C LEU A 345 -7.36 25.01 15.60
N ASP A 346 -6.36 25.58 14.92
CA ASP A 346 -6.51 26.60 13.89
C ASP A 346 -5.98 26.13 12.53
N PHE A 347 -6.07 24.83 12.27
CA PHE A 347 -5.54 24.21 11.07
C PHE A 347 -6.28 24.66 9.80
N HIS A 348 -5.52 25.01 8.77
CA HIS A 348 -6.00 25.27 7.42
C HIS A 348 -5.14 24.56 6.39
N PHE A 349 -5.78 24.04 5.33
CA PHE A 349 -5.05 23.44 4.21
C PHE A 349 -4.27 24.48 3.41
N ASP A 350 -3.02 24.17 3.06
CA ASP A 350 -2.26 24.97 2.09
C ASP A 350 -2.80 24.74 0.67
N ARG A 351 -3.66 25.66 0.23
CA ARG A 351 -4.26 25.62 -1.11
C ARG A 351 -3.26 25.96 -2.23
N ARG A 352 -2.09 26.50 -1.91
CA ARG A 352 -1.02 26.79 -2.88
C ARG A 352 -0.15 25.58 -3.18
N ALA A 353 -0.23 24.52 -2.36
CA ALA A 353 0.51 23.28 -2.58
C ALA A 353 0.10 22.55 -3.88
N THR A 354 -1.07 22.87 -4.43
CA THR A 354 -1.54 22.33 -5.69
C THR A 354 -2.40 23.33 -6.47
N ARG A 355 -2.38 23.22 -7.80
CA ARG A 355 -3.35 23.92 -8.65
C ARG A 355 -4.71 23.21 -8.75
N TYR A 356 -4.81 22.00 -8.24
CA TYR A 356 -6.00 21.19 -8.22
C TYR A 356 -6.57 21.17 -6.80
N ASN A 357 -7.54 22.02 -6.50
CA ASN A 357 -8.14 22.08 -5.17
C ASN A 357 -9.57 21.55 -5.21
N LEU A 358 -10.04 21.02 -4.07
CA LEU A 358 -11.45 20.79 -3.83
C LEU A 358 -12.23 22.11 -3.80
N PRO A 359 -13.56 22.11 -4.02
CA PRO A 359 -14.40 23.29 -3.83
C PRO A 359 -14.18 23.95 -2.47
N PRO A 360 -14.19 25.30 -2.38
CA PRO A 360 -13.88 26.01 -1.14
C PRO A 360 -14.79 25.65 0.04
N ASN A 361 -16.08 25.43 -0.18
CA ASN A 361 -17.05 25.00 0.84
C ASN A 361 -16.69 23.63 1.41
N ARG A 362 -16.35 22.66 0.55
CA ARG A 362 -15.89 21.31 0.95
C ARG A 362 -14.63 21.40 1.80
N LEU A 363 -13.60 22.14 1.35
CA LEU A 363 -12.36 22.30 2.12
C LEU A 363 -12.62 22.91 3.48
N LYS A 364 -13.43 23.99 3.54
CA LYS A 364 -13.78 24.66 4.80
C LYS A 364 -14.52 23.72 5.76
N MET A 365 -15.39 22.85 5.25
CA MET A 365 -16.10 21.88 6.07
C MET A 365 -15.13 20.84 6.65
N ILE A 366 -14.21 20.33 5.85
CA ILE A 366 -13.18 19.37 6.28
C ILE A 366 -12.23 20.01 7.28
N GLU A 367 -11.77 21.26 7.07
CA GLU A 367 -10.93 22.01 8.01
C GLU A 367 -11.60 22.12 9.39
N LYS A 368 -12.86 22.51 9.42
CA LYS A 368 -13.65 22.60 10.67
C LYS A 368 -13.76 21.24 11.36
N GLU A 369 -13.93 20.17 10.60
CA GLU A 369 -14.06 18.83 11.18
C GLU A 369 -12.72 18.33 11.74
N VAL A 370 -11.59 18.56 11.07
CA VAL A 370 -10.24 18.28 11.60
C VAL A 370 -10.05 19.02 12.93
N GLN A 371 -10.36 20.32 12.98
CA GLN A 371 -10.27 21.12 14.20
C GLN A 371 -11.21 20.60 15.31
N ARG A 372 -12.46 20.24 14.96
CA ARG A 372 -13.43 19.67 15.91
C ARG A 372 -12.93 18.35 16.50
N ARG A 373 -12.41 17.45 15.66
CA ARG A 373 -11.87 16.15 16.11
C ARG A 373 -10.67 16.33 17.03
N ALA A 374 -9.80 17.30 16.75
CA ALA A 374 -8.70 17.65 17.64
C ALA A 374 -9.21 18.12 19.01
N ARG A 375 -10.24 19.02 19.05
CA ARG A 375 -10.86 19.45 20.32
C ARG A 375 -11.46 18.29 21.10
N VAL A 376 -12.17 17.36 20.44
CA VAL A 376 -12.78 16.18 21.09
C VAL A 376 -11.73 15.27 21.71
N LEU A 377 -10.54 15.16 21.12
CA LEU A 377 -9.44 14.37 21.67
C LEU A 377 -8.72 15.10 22.82
N LEU A 378 -8.68 16.41 22.80
CA LEU A 378 -8.06 17.22 23.87
C LEU A 378 -8.91 17.26 25.14
N GLY A 379 -10.22 17.04 25.06
CA GLY A 379 -11.21 17.05 26.14
C GLY A 379 -11.93 18.37 26.19
#